data_4f5a5ae10fb2fc0f857a3b227a9ef238
#
_entry.id   4f5a5ae10fb2fc0f857a3b227a9ef238
#
_cell.length_a   1.000
_cell.length_b   1.000
_cell.length_c   1.000
_cell.angle_alpha   90.00
_cell.angle_beta   90.00
_cell.angle_gamma   90.00
#
_symmetry.space_group_name_H-M   'P 1'
#
loop_
_entity.id
_entity.type
_entity.pdbx_description
1 polymer ?
#
loop_
_entity_poly.entity_id
_entity_poly.type
_entity_poly.pdbx_seq_one_letter_code
_entity_poly.pdbx_strand_id
1 'polypeptide(L)'
;MANHQIARLNAKPNLTTLVALAVLALGLPGGNVLADKKSSSPGVAEIASAIERGIFTVQEGVVSWYGAQFHDRKTASGERFDSGAMTMAHPKLPFGTMVRVTNLRNGRSVVVRVNDRGPFVGKRIADLSQAAASEIGMMRRGVARARIEVLDREAASATTP
;
A
#
# COMPACT_ATOMS: atom_id res chain seq x y z
N MET A 1 34.40 18.61 44.92
CA MET A 1 33.86 17.28 44.58
C MET A 1 32.72 17.49 43.59
N ALA A 2 33.01 17.36 42.29
CA ALA A 2 32.05 17.58 41.22
C ALA A 2 31.73 16.22 40.57
N ASN A 3 30.49 15.79 40.68
CA ASN A 3 30.02 14.51 40.19
C ASN A 3 29.46 14.74 38.76
N HIS A 4 30.20 14.31 37.73
CA HIS A 4 29.80 14.37 36.34
C HIS A 4 28.97 13.11 36.02
N GLN A 5 27.67 13.24 35.96
CA GLN A 5 26.77 12.22 35.42
C GLN A 5 26.80 12.28 33.90
N ILE A 6 27.39 11.26 33.27
CA ILE A 6 27.37 11.07 31.84
C ILE A 6 26.02 10.43 31.47
N ALA A 7 25.11 11.22 30.91
CA ALA A 7 23.86 10.72 30.31
C ALA A 7 24.21 9.90 29.04
N ARG A 8 24.05 8.60 29.12
CA ARG A 8 24.13 7.72 27.95
C ARG A 8 22.88 7.95 27.07
N LEU A 9 23.03 8.66 25.99
CA LEU A 9 22.04 8.75 24.93
C LEU A 9 21.95 7.40 24.20
N ASN A 10 20.94 6.63 24.56
CA ASN A 10 20.59 5.37 23.89
C ASN A 10 19.68 5.70 22.71
N ALA A 11 20.22 6.39 21.71
CA ALA A 11 19.52 6.64 20.46
C ALA A 11 19.55 5.36 19.62
N LYS A 12 18.42 4.69 19.49
CA LYS A 12 18.24 3.64 18.50
C LYS A 12 18.36 4.29 17.11
N PRO A 13 19.21 3.76 16.20
CA PRO A 13 19.31 4.34 14.85
C PRO A 13 17.96 4.22 14.13
N ASN A 14 17.48 5.32 13.60
CA ASN A 14 16.28 5.35 12.78
C ASN A 14 16.50 4.50 11.53
N LEU A 15 15.46 3.79 11.11
CA LEU A 15 15.44 2.94 9.91
C LEU A 15 15.94 3.67 8.65
N THR A 16 15.74 4.98 8.59
CA THR A 16 16.23 5.88 7.53
C THR A 16 17.76 5.89 7.41
N THR A 17 18.50 5.78 8.53
CA THR A 17 19.97 5.78 8.51
C THR A 17 20.55 4.47 8.00
N LEU A 18 19.84 3.35 8.20
CA LEU A 18 20.26 2.03 7.71
C LEU A 18 20.10 1.88 6.19
N VAL A 19 19.05 2.50 5.61
CA VAL A 19 18.83 2.46 4.16
C VAL A 19 19.86 3.30 3.41
N ALA A 20 20.30 4.45 3.96
CA ALA A 20 21.33 5.28 3.36
C ALA A 20 22.70 4.59 3.29
N LEU A 21 23.06 3.74 4.28
CA LEU A 21 24.32 3.00 4.26
C LEU A 21 24.35 1.84 3.26
N ALA A 22 23.17 1.24 2.96
CA ALA A 22 23.09 0.14 1.99
C ALA A 22 23.27 0.60 0.54
N VAL A 23 22.95 1.86 0.23
CA VAL A 23 23.11 2.42 -1.13
C VAL A 23 24.56 2.79 -1.45
N LEU A 24 25.40 3.06 -0.44
CA LEU A 24 26.79 3.47 -0.65
C LEU A 24 27.75 2.28 -0.90
N ALA A 25 27.33 1.03 -0.66
CA ALA A 25 28.17 -0.16 -0.78
C ALA A 25 28.15 -0.85 -2.17
N LEU A 26 27.39 -0.34 -3.13
CA LEU A 26 27.29 -0.91 -4.50
C LEU A 26 27.92 -0.01 -5.57
N GLY A 27 29.13 0.46 -5.31
CA GLY A 27 29.99 1.02 -6.35
C GLY A 27 30.54 -0.07 -7.24
N LEU A 28 29.93 -0.33 -8.40
CA LEU A 28 30.48 -1.18 -9.47
C LEU A 28 30.68 -0.37 -10.74
N PRO A 29 31.82 -0.58 -11.44
CA PRO A 29 32.14 0.15 -12.65
C PRO A 29 31.43 -0.44 -13.88
N GLY A 30 30.98 0.47 -14.74
CA GLY A 30 30.76 0.37 -16.16
C GLY A 30 30.45 -0.99 -16.81
N GLY A 31 29.18 -1.21 -17.08
CA GLY A 31 28.74 -2.21 -18.06
C GLY A 31 27.55 -1.64 -18.83
N ASN A 32 27.76 -1.43 -20.14
CA ASN A 32 26.72 -1.00 -21.07
C ASN A 32 25.71 -2.14 -21.25
N VAL A 33 24.58 -2.10 -20.56
CA VAL A 33 23.50 -3.06 -20.73
C VAL A 33 22.44 -2.45 -21.62
N LEU A 34 22.34 -2.98 -22.83
CA LEU A 34 21.24 -2.75 -23.77
C LEU A 34 19.90 -2.94 -23.04
N ALA A 35 19.07 -1.91 -23.10
CA ALA A 35 17.77 -1.84 -22.46
C ALA A 35 16.83 -2.92 -22.97
N ASP A 36 16.68 -4.00 -22.21
CA ASP A 36 15.55 -4.92 -22.38
C ASP A 36 14.34 -4.38 -21.63
N LYS A 37 13.38 -3.92 -22.41
CA LYS A 37 12.19 -3.18 -21.99
C LYS A 37 11.10 -4.11 -21.48
N LYS A 38 11.39 -4.96 -20.47
CA LYS A 38 10.37 -5.84 -19.86
C LYS A 38 10.68 -6.30 -18.43
N SER A 39 11.07 -5.35 -17.56
CA SER A 39 11.03 -5.61 -16.11
C SER A 39 10.40 -4.41 -15.44
N SER A 40 9.17 -4.54 -15.00
CA SER A 40 8.40 -3.50 -14.32
C SER A 40 8.75 -3.42 -12.83
N SER A 41 10.01 -3.55 -12.50
CA SER A 41 10.48 -3.25 -11.15
C SER A 41 10.69 -1.74 -11.04
N PRO A 42 10.12 -1.07 -10.03
CA PRO A 42 10.33 0.35 -9.83
C PRO A 42 11.83 0.63 -9.65
N GLY A 43 12.32 1.70 -10.29
CA GLY A 43 13.71 2.14 -10.16
C GLY A 43 14.03 2.54 -8.72
N VAL A 44 15.32 2.46 -8.35
CA VAL A 44 15.79 2.81 -6.99
C VAL A 44 15.34 4.21 -6.56
N ALA A 45 15.30 5.17 -7.48
CA ALA A 45 14.83 6.53 -7.23
C ALA A 45 13.32 6.59 -6.94
N GLU A 46 12.52 5.75 -7.59
CA GLU A 46 11.08 5.66 -7.38
C GLU A 46 10.76 5.02 -6.02
N ILE A 47 11.51 3.98 -5.64
CA ILE A 47 11.42 3.36 -4.32
C ILE A 47 11.83 4.36 -3.23
N ALA A 48 12.94 5.07 -3.40
CA ALA A 48 13.39 6.08 -2.45
C ALA A 48 12.33 7.18 -2.25
N SER A 49 11.77 7.70 -3.34
CA SER A 49 10.74 8.73 -3.27
C SER A 49 9.42 8.23 -2.66
N ALA A 50 9.10 6.94 -2.81
CA ALA A 50 7.95 6.31 -2.16
C ALA A 50 8.17 6.18 -0.64
N ILE A 51 9.39 5.83 -0.23
CA ILE A 51 9.78 5.77 1.19
C ILE A 51 9.69 7.16 1.85
N GLU A 52 10.21 8.20 1.19
CA GLU A 52 10.15 9.58 1.68
C GLU A 52 8.73 10.12 1.83
N ARG A 53 7.80 9.66 0.98
CA ARG A 53 6.37 10.00 1.08
C ARG A 53 5.59 9.12 2.07
N GLY A 54 6.24 8.19 2.78
CA GLY A 54 5.57 7.23 3.64
C GLY A 54 4.61 6.29 2.88
N ILE A 55 4.84 6.08 1.59
CA ILE A 55 4.01 5.24 0.73
C ILE A 55 4.86 4.07 0.23
N PHE A 56 4.45 2.86 0.54
CA PHE A 56 5.11 1.65 0.04
C PHE A 56 4.21 0.99 -1.01
N THR A 57 4.73 0.84 -2.23
CA THR A 57 4.03 0.07 -3.26
C THR A 57 4.01 -1.39 -2.84
N VAL A 58 2.83 -1.95 -2.64
CA VAL A 58 2.66 -3.35 -2.25
C VAL A 58 2.59 -4.22 -3.49
N GLN A 59 1.72 -3.88 -4.43
CA GLN A 59 1.56 -4.63 -5.68
C GLN A 59 0.66 -3.92 -6.70
N GLU A 60 0.78 -4.36 -7.96
CA GLU A 60 -0.16 -4.05 -9.03
C GLU A 60 -0.86 -5.31 -9.54
N GLY A 61 -2.14 -5.18 -9.85
CA GLY A 61 -2.91 -6.30 -10.36
C GLY A 61 -4.36 -5.96 -10.62
N VAL A 62 -5.18 -7.00 -10.79
CA VAL A 62 -6.61 -6.84 -10.98
C VAL A 62 -7.30 -6.78 -9.62
N VAL A 63 -8.17 -5.79 -9.44
CA VAL A 63 -9.10 -5.68 -8.31
C VAL A 63 -10.53 -5.84 -8.80
N SER A 64 -11.42 -6.34 -7.93
CA SER A 64 -12.86 -6.33 -8.12
C SER A 64 -13.58 -5.65 -6.95
N TRP A 65 -14.88 -5.78 -6.85
CA TRP A 65 -15.65 -5.27 -5.73
C TRP A 65 -16.76 -6.25 -5.32
N TYR A 66 -17.15 -6.19 -4.05
CA TYR A 66 -18.22 -7.01 -3.49
C TYR A 66 -19.59 -6.57 -3.96
N GLY A 67 -20.39 -7.52 -4.44
CA GLY A 67 -21.80 -7.27 -4.72
C GLY A 67 -22.64 -6.99 -3.47
N ALA A 68 -23.85 -6.42 -3.67
CA ALA A 68 -24.74 -6.02 -2.59
C ALA A 68 -25.15 -7.20 -1.66
N GLN A 69 -25.11 -8.44 -2.16
CA GLN A 69 -25.44 -9.66 -1.41
C GLN A 69 -24.49 -9.96 -0.23
N PHE A 70 -23.37 -9.24 -0.12
CA PHE A 70 -22.43 -9.38 1.00
C PHE A 70 -22.68 -8.36 2.12
N HIS A 71 -23.54 -7.36 1.90
CA HIS A 71 -23.85 -6.37 2.93
C HIS A 71 -24.34 -7.06 4.21
N ASP A 72 -23.94 -6.55 5.38
CA ASP A 72 -24.21 -7.08 6.72
C ASP A 72 -23.60 -8.46 7.04
N ARG A 73 -22.91 -9.13 6.11
CA ARG A 73 -22.20 -10.36 6.42
C ARG A 73 -20.96 -10.08 7.28
N LYS A 74 -20.63 -11.02 8.15
CA LYS A 74 -19.43 -10.93 8.98
C LYS A 74 -18.18 -11.09 8.13
N THR A 75 -17.25 -10.13 8.23
CA THR A 75 -15.93 -10.18 7.59
C THR A 75 -14.95 -11.02 8.41
N ALA A 76 -13.79 -11.32 7.86
CA ALA A 76 -12.74 -12.06 8.54
C ALA A 76 -12.12 -11.29 9.73
N SER A 77 -12.26 -9.97 9.80
CA SER A 77 -11.87 -9.17 10.98
C SER A 77 -12.89 -9.23 12.12
N GLY A 78 -14.08 -9.79 11.85
CA GLY A 78 -15.19 -9.87 12.81
C GLY A 78 -16.19 -8.71 12.68
N GLU A 79 -15.91 -7.70 11.89
CA GLU A 79 -16.84 -6.60 11.60
C GLU A 79 -17.98 -7.06 10.68
N ARG A 80 -19.09 -6.32 10.66
CA ARG A 80 -20.09 -6.46 9.59
C ARG A 80 -19.64 -5.70 8.36
N PHE A 81 -19.76 -6.32 7.19
CA PHE A 81 -19.44 -5.67 5.93
C PHE A 81 -20.46 -4.58 5.63
N ASP A 82 -19.98 -3.34 5.52
CA ASP A 82 -20.75 -2.20 5.04
C ASP A 82 -20.31 -1.85 3.61
N SER A 83 -21.22 -2.00 2.65
CA SER A 83 -20.96 -1.65 1.24
C SER A 83 -20.71 -0.16 1.02
N GLY A 84 -21.16 0.71 1.94
CA GLY A 84 -20.95 2.16 1.93
C GLY A 84 -19.65 2.62 2.58
N ALA A 85 -18.95 1.75 3.32
CA ALA A 85 -17.69 2.09 3.97
C ALA A 85 -16.49 1.97 3.00
N MET A 86 -15.42 2.74 3.25
CA MET A 86 -14.17 2.68 2.49
C MET A 86 -13.29 1.52 2.99
N THR A 87 -13.62 0.29 2.55
CA THR A 87 -12.95 -0.94 2.99
C THR A 87 -12.60 -1.84 1.82
N MET A 88 -11.69 -2.80 2.08
CA MET A 88 -11.31 -3.81 1.13
C MET A 88 -10.95 -5.15 1.79
N ALA A 89 -11.05 -6.24 1.01
CA ALA A 89 -10.39 -7.49 1.33
C ALA A 89 -9.01 -7.56 0.69
N HIS A 90 -8.06 -8.12 1.42
CA HIS A 90 -6.74 -8.47 0.92
C HIS A 90 -6.25 -9.78 1.53
N PRO A 91 -5.57 -10.67 0.75
CA PRO A 91 -5.20 -12.00 1.25
C PRO A 91 -4.17 -11.98 2.37
N LYS A 92 -3.29 -10.96 2.44
CA LYS A 92 -2.12 -10.98 3.32
C LYS A 92 -1.96 -9.75 4.21
N LEU A 93 -2.40 -8.55 3.79
CA LEU A 93 -2.19 -7.33 4.58
C LEU A 93 -2.91 -7.44 5.94
N PRO A 94 -2.31 -6.96 7.03
CA PRO A 94 -2.95 -6.94 8.35
C PRO A 94 -4.30 -6.20 8.33
N PHE A 95 -5.24 -6.62 9.18
CA PHE A 95 -6.47 -5.85 9.37
C PHE A 95 -6.16 -4.47 9.95
N GLY A 96 -6.92 -3.47 9.54
CA GLY A 96 -6.70 -2.08 9.94
C GLY A 96 -5.66 -1.34 9.08
N THR A 97 -4.93 -2.03 8.20
CA THR A 97 -3.99 -1.37 7.29
C THR A 97 -4.72 -0.40 6.38
N MET A 98 -4.24 0.84 6.32
CA MET A 98 -4.72 1.86 5.39
C MET A 98 -3.96 1.73 4.07
N VAL A 99 -4.71 1.76 2.97
CA VAL A 99 -4.18 1.48 1.63
C VAL A 99 -4.74 2.48 0.65
N ARG A 100 -3.88 3.10 -0.16
CA ARG A 100 -4.32 3.82 -1.35
C ARG A 100 -4.46 2.84 -2.50
N VAL A 101 -5.62 2.82 -3.14
CA VAL A 101 -5.91 2.04 -4.34
C VAL A 101 -6.09 2.99 -5.49
N THR A 102 -5.21 2.90 -6.51
CA THR A 102 -5.24 3.74 -7.71
C THR A 102 -5.66 2.90 -8.91
N ASN A 103 -6.72 3.30 -9.59
CA ASN A 103 -7.14 2.70 -10.85
C ASN A 103 -6.21 3.19 -11.97
N LEU A 104 -5.38 2.29 -12.50
CA LEU A 104 -4.34 2.62 -13.49
C LEU A 104 -4.90 3.07 -14.85
N ARG A 105 -6.19 2.87 -15.11
CA ARG A 105 -6.82 3.30 -16.36
C ARG A 105 -7.20 4.78 -16.38
N ASN A 106 -7.62 5.34 -15.24
CA ASN A 106 -8.15 6.69 -15.17
C ASN A 106 -7.43 7.57 -14.12
N GLY A 107 -6.44 7.03 -13.39
CA GLY A 107 -5.68 7.75 -12.38
C GLY A 107 -6.44 8.06 -11.08
N ARG A 108 -7.74 7.71 -10.97
CA ARG A 108 -8.52 7.96 -9.74
C ARG A 108 -8.05 7.05 -8.64
N SER A 109 -7.98 7.56 -7.42
CA SER A 109 -7.55 6.82 -6.25
C SER A 109 -8.52 7.00 -5.08
N VAL A 110 -8.50 6.03 -4.16
CA VAL A 110 -9.24 6.06 -2.90
C VAL A 110 -8.37 5.47 -1.80
N VAL A 111 -8.52 5.97 -0.58
CA VAL A 111 -7.92 5.36 0.62
C VAL A 111 -8.96 4.47 1.27
N VAL A 112 -8.57 3.21 1.53
CA VAL A 112 -9.45 2.19 2.10
C VAL A 112 -8.74 1.47 3.24
N ARG A 113 -9.53 0.90 4.15
CA ARG A 113 -9.03 0.07 5.26
C ARG A 113 -9.21 -1.42 4.94
N VAL A 114 -8.18 -2.21 5.20
CA VAL A 114 -8.28 -3.67 5.12
C VAL A 114 -9.08 -4.21 6.32
N ASN A 115 -10.21 -4.86 6.06
CA ASN A 115 -11.04 -5.48 7.11
C ASN A 115 -11.52 -6.90 6.77
N ASP A 116 -11.13 -7.43 5.60
CA ASP A 116 -11.53 -8.77 5.21
C ASP A 116 -10.39 -9.54 4.53
N ARG A 117 -10.59 -10.86 4.35
CA ARG A 117 -9.68 -11.77 3.66
C ARG A 117 -10.23 -12.16 2.29
N GLY A 118 -9.33 -12.28 1.33
CA GLY A 118 -9.62 -12.59 -0.06
C GLY A 118 -9.00 -11.58 -1.00
N PRO A 119 -9.17 -11.73 -2.30
CA PRO A 119 -9.80 -12.87 -2.98
C PRO A 119 -8.99 -14.17 -2.87
N PHE A 120 -9.69 -15.31 -2.81
CA PHE A 120 -9.06 -16.63 -2.79
C PHE A 120 -9.13 -17.31 -4.16
N VAL A 121 -9.84 -16.72 -5.12
CA VAL A 121 -10.09 -17.27 -6.45
C VAL A 121 -9.60 -16.31 -7.53
N GLY A 122 -8.97 -16.87 -8.55
CA GLY A 122 -8.46 -16.09 -9.69
C GLY A 122 -7.15 -15.35 -9.37
N LYS A 123 -6.75 -14.46 -10.28
CA LYS A 123 -5.51 -13.65 -10.19
C LYS A 123 -5.77 -12.23 -9.67
N ARG A 124 -6.86 -12.04 -8.91
CA ARG A 124 -7.16 -10.75 -8.28
C ARG A 124 -6.30 -10.55 -7.04
N ILE A 125 -5.96 -9.29 -6.78
CA ILE A 125 -5.12 -8.91 -5.65
C ILE A 125 -5.93 -8.34 -4.47
N ALA A 126 -7.14 -7.82 -4.73
CA ALA A 126 -8.03 -7.28 -3.72
C ALA A 126 -9.49 -7.21 -4.22
N ASP A 127 -10.44 -7.14 -3.28
CA ASP A 127 -11.83 -6.86 -3.55
C ASP A 127 -12.27 -5.63 -2.72
N LEU A 128 -12.80 -4.60 -3.39
CA LEU A 128 -13.19 -3.33 -2.78
C LEU A 128 -14.65 -3.36 -2.30
N SER A 129 -15.01 -2.49 -1.37
CA SER A 129 -16.41 -2.14 -1.13
C SER A 129 -17.03 -1.46 -2.35
N GLN A 130 -18.36 -1.42 -2.40
CA GLN A 130 -19.07 -0.74 -3.48
C GLN A 130 -18.76 0.77 -3.52
N ALA A 131 -18.72 1.42 -2.37
CA ALA A 131 -18.38 2.84 -2.27
C ALA A 131 -16.96 3.11 -2.79
N ALA A 132 -15.97 2.32 -2.37
CA ALA A 132 -14.59 2.45 -2.86
C ALA A 132 -14.46 2.22 -4.37
N ALA A 133 -15.16 1.23 -4.90
CA ALA A 133 -15.20 0.96 -6.34
C ALA A 133 -15.83 2.11 -7.16
N SER A 134 -16.85 2.76 -6.59
CA SER A 134 -17.47 3.95 -7.17
C SER A 134 -16.50 5.12 -7.24
N GLU A 135 -15.76 5.37 -6.14
CA GLU A 135 -14.76 6.43 -6.07
C GLU A 135 -13.70 6.32 -7.16
N ILE A 136 -13.19 5.13 -7.43
CA ILE A 136 -12.19 4.93 -8.49
C ILE A 136 -12.80 4.66 -9.88
N GLY A 137 -14.12 4.77 -10.03
CA GLY A 137 -14.83 4.70 -11.31
C GLY A 137 -14.77 3.33 -11.99
N MET A 138 -14.86 2.23 -11.21
CA MET A 138 -14.80 0.88 -11.77
C MET A 138 -16.14 0.11 -11.77
N MET A 139 -17.22 0.68 -11.20
CA MET A 139 -18.51 0.02 -11.02
C MET A 139 -19.03 -0.65 -12.30
N ARG A 140 -19.04 0.06 -13.43
CA ARG A 140 -19.59 -0.42 -14.68
C ARG A 140 -18.83 -1.61 -15.29
N ARG A 141 -17.54 -1.75 -14.99
CA ARG A 141 -16.69 -2.84 -15.52
C ARG A 141 -16.57 -4.02 -14.57
N GLY A 142 -16.91 -3.85 -13.29
CA GLY A 142 -16.76 -4.86 -12.24
C GLY A 142 -15.32 -5.13 -11.82
N VAL A 143 -14.34 -4.87 -12.68
CA VAL A 143 -12.90 -5.07 -12.42
C VAL A 143 -12.07 -3.92 -12.96
N ALA A 144 -10.89 -3.70 -12.36
CA ALA A 144 -9.91 -2.73 -12.83
C ALA A 144 -8.47 -3.24 -12.58
N ARG A 145 -7.52 -2.80 -13.43
CA ARG A 145 -6.10 -2.85 -13.03
C ARG A 145 -5.84 -1.71 -12.07
N ALA A 146 -5.26 -2.04 -10.92
CA ALA A 146 -4.99 -1.08 -9.87
C ALA A 146 -3.59 -1.27 -9.29
N ARG A 147 -3.06 -0.19 -8.74
CA ARG A 147 -1.90 -0.17 -7.87
C ARG A 147 -2.39 -0.04 -6.43
N ILE A 148 -1.81 -0.83 -5.53
CA ILE A 148 -2.06 -0.80 -4.09
C ILE A 148 -0.80 -0.31 -3.39
N GLU A 149 -0.96 0.72 -2.54
CA GLU A 149 0.12 1.34 -1.77
C GLU A 149 -0.30 1.39 -0.31
N VAL A 150 0.50 0.79 0.57
CA VAL A 150 0.29 0.88 2.02
C VAL A 150 0.67 2.28 2.48
N LEU A 151 -0.20 2.92 3.23
CA LEU A 151 0.06 4.23 3.84
C LEU A 151 0.58 4.05 5.26
N ASP A 152 1.63 4.80 5.61
CA ASP A 152 2.01 4.95 7.00
C ASP A 152 0.90 5.66 7.79
N ARG A 153 0.86 5.42 9.10
CA ARG A 153 -0.19 5.95 9.99
C ARG A 153 -0.32 7.48 9.92
N GLU A 154 0.79 8.18 9.67
CA GLU A 154 0.82 9.64 9.52
C GLU A 154 0.22 10.10 8.19
N ALA A 155 0.49 9.41 7.09
CA ALA A 155 -0.04 9.75 5.78
C ALA A 155 -1.56 9.49 5.67
N ALA A 156 -2.09 8.54 6.43
CA ALA A 156 -3.52 8.23 6.45
C ALA A 156 -4.35 9.35 7.11
N SER A 157 -3.80 10.08 8.09
CA SER A 157 -4.48 11.18 8.79
C SER A 157 -4.55 12.47 7.97
N ALA A 158 -3.66 12.67 7.02
CA ALA A 158 -3.60 13.87 6.17
C ALA A 158 -4.63 13.85 5.01
N THR A 159 -5.34 12.74 4.78
CA THR A 159 -6.24 12.58 3.62
C THR A 159 -7.74 12.65 3.99
N THR A 160 -8.07 13.01 5.24
CA THR A 160 -9.48 13.27 5.62
C THR A 160 -9.82 14.71 5.27
N PRO A 161 -10.81 14.96 4.37
CA PRO A 161 -11.28 16.29 4.03
C PRO A 161 -12.05 16.92 5.18
#